data_8c0dd9f26cd878bfe418d1fb0741597c
#
_entry.id   8c0dd9f26cd878bfe418d1fb0741597c
#
_cell.length_a   1.000
_cell.length_b   1.000
_cell.length_c   1.000
_cell.angle_alpha   90.00
_cell.angle_beta   90.00
_cell.angle_gamma   90.00
#
_symmetry.space_group_name_H-M   'P 1'
#
loop_
_entity.id
_entity.type
_entity.pdbx_description
1 polymer ?
#
loop_
_entity_poly.entity_id
_entity_poly.type
_entity_poly.pdbx_seq_one_letter_code
_entity_poly.pdbx_strand_id
1 'polypeptide(L)'
;MAHTIDLRGLVRPQLVEMTKREDHANAAEFRLQPLERGFGHTLGNSMRRMLLSSLRGAAVWGFRIDGVLHEHQTIPGVVEDVHQIIGNLKTLVLALDADVEEAVLRLKVKKAGAVTAGQLELPAGVTVVESSHHLLTLQDPRELSIELHVNKGRGYVEAEQHPVDRSLPVDLVRIDSIYSPVKRVNFAVAETRVGQRTDYDRLTLTVETDGTVSPEEAVSYAAALAQTHFQYFASFGSSAAAAVAVPGAEGSSDAARLAELLRTPIDDLTLSVRSVNSLKNSSIRSLGDLVRQTETQILQVKNFGKKSLQEIADLLEKEGLNFGRSEERRVGKECH
;
A
#
# COMPACT_ATOMS: atom_id res chain seq x y z
N MET A 1 -35.96 9.84 -11.51
CA MET A 1 -36.30 9.41 -10.12
C MET A 1 -35.09 8.64 -9.61
N ALA A 2 -34.45 9.11 -8.56
CA ALA A 2 -33.36 8.37 -7.93
C ALA A 2 -33.97 7.18 -7.18
N HIS A 3 -33.75 5.97 -7.66
CA HIS A 3 -34.12 4.76 -6.94
C HIS A 3 -33.23 4.66 -5.69
N THR A 4 -33.82 4.96 -4.53
CA THR A 4 -33.16 4.72 -3.26
C THR A 4 -33.08 3.22 -3.06
N ILE A 5 -31.87 2.66 -3.01
CA ILE A 5 -31.67 1.23 -2.71
C ILE A 5 -32.16 0.97 -1.29
N ASP A 6 -33.21 0.14 -1.15
CA ASP A 6 -33.76 -0.22 0.15
C ASP A 6 -32.98 -1.43 0.71
N LEU A 7 -32.16 -1.17 1.72
CA LEU A 7 -31.41 -2.19 2.46
C LEU A 7 -32.12 -2.66 3.74
N ARG A 8 -33.36 -2.27 3.93
CA ARG A 8 -34.18 -2.73 5.07
C ARG A 8 -34.52 -4.21 4.91
N GLY A 9 -34.31 -4.99 5.97
CA GLY A 9 -34.56 -6.43 5.98
C GLY A 9 -33.32 -7.29 5.67
N LEU A 10 -32.21 -6.71 5.21
CA LEU A 10 -30.93 -7.43 5.11
C LEU A 10 -30.38 -7.70 6.52
N VAL A 11 -30.10 -8.96 6.81
CA VAL A 11 -29.44 -9.36 8.04
C VAL A 11 -27.96 -8.95 7.96
N ARG A 12 -27.53 -8.19 8.96
CA ARG A 12 -26.15 -7.72 9.04
C ARG A 12 -25.42 -8.48 10.15
N PRO A 13 -24.19 -8.95 9.91
CA PRO A 13 -23.36 -9.48 10.98
C PRO A 13 -23.06 -8.37 11.99
N GLN A 14 -23.06 -8.71 13.27
CA GLN A 14 -22.82 -7.73 14.33
C GLN A 14 -21.34 -7.60 14.66
N LEU A 15 -20.59 -8.69 14.59
CA LEU A 15 -19.20 -8.76 15.00
C LEU A 15 -18.46 -9.85 14.22
N VAL A 16 -17.17 -9.66 14.00
CA VAL A 16 -16.25 -10.71 13.59
C VAL A 16 -15.64 -11.32 14.85
N GLU A 17 -15.94 -12.59 15.09
CA GLU A 17 -15.32 -13.34 16.20
C GLU A 17 -13.95 -13.83 15.75
N MET A 18 -12.91 -13.59 16.54
CA MET A 18 -11.56 -14.08 16.29
C MET A 18 -11.16 -15.09 17.35
N THR A 19 -10.58 -16.21 16.91
CA THR A 19 -9.99 -17.23 17.75
C THR A 19 -8.55 -17.48 17.31
N LYS A 20 -7.59 -17.22 18.20
CA LYS A 20 -6.19 -17.58 17.94
C LYS A 20 -6.03 -19.10 18.01
N ARG A 21 -5.24 -19.63 17.11
CA ARG A 21 -4.93 -21.06 17.13
C ARG A 21 -3.81 -21.31 18.13
N GLU A 22 -4.02 -22.23 19.04
CA GLU A 22 -3.02 -22.61 20.06
C GLU A 22 -1.78 -23.28 19.43
N ASP A 23 -1.97 -23.99 18.31
CA ASP A 23 -0.91 -24.71 17.61
C ASP A 23 0.08 -23.82 16.87
N HIS A 24 -0.34 -22.61 16.47
CA HIS A 24 0.45 -21.69 15.64
C HIS A 24 0.23 -20.24 16.05
N ALA A 25 1.25 -19.61 16.62
CA ALA A 25 1.20 -18.21 17.11
C ALA A 25 0.79 -17.20 16.01
N ASN A 26 1.11 -17.50 14.76
CA ASN A 26 0.85 -16.63 13.60
C ASN A 26 -0.38 -17.07 12.79
N ALA A 27 -1.29 -17.87 13.38
CA ALA A 27 -2.52 -18.31 12.74
C ALA A 27 -3.74 -17.94 13.57
N ALA A 28 -4.78 -17.43 12.91
CA ALA A 28 -6.06 -17.12 13.53
C ALA A 28 -7.24 -17.54 12.65
N GLU A 29 -8.36 -17.81 13.29
CA GLU A 29 -9.65 -18.08 12.68
C GLU A 29 -10.58 -16.91 12.94
N PHE A 30 -11.17 -16.38 11.85
CA PHE A 30 -12.15 -15.30 11.88
C PHE A 30 -13.51 -15.84 11.47
N ARG A 31 -14.51 -15.66 12.32
CA ARG A 31 -15.87 -16.13 12.09
C ARG A 31 -16.80 -14.95 11.91
N LEU A 32 -17.52 -14.93 10.80
CA LEU A 32 -18.49 -13.90 10.46
C LEU A 32 -19.85 -14.52 10.21
N GLN A 33 -20.83 -14.17 11.03
CA GLN A 33 -22.21 -14.65 10.95
C GLN A 33 -23.19 -13.66 11.60
N PRO A 34 -24.49 -13.66 11.25
CA PRO A 34 -25.07 -14.34 10.08
C PRO A 34 -24.85 -13.52 8.81
N LEU A 35 -24.76 -14.19 7.67
CA LEU A 35 -24.71 -13.59 6.33
C LEU A 35 -25.88 -14.08 5.51
N GLU A 36 -26.38 -13.28 4.57
CA GLU A 36 -27.34 -13.73 3.59
C GLU A 36 -26.77 -14.87 2.74
N ARG A 37 -27.63 -15.76 2.28
CA ARG A 37 -27.25 -16.93 1.49
C ARG A 37 -26.40 -16.56 0.28
N GLY A 38 -25.24 -17.19 0.13
CA GLY A 38 -24.25 -16.96 -0.93
C GLY A 38 -23.23 -15.89 -0.64
N PHE A 39 -23.47 -14.97 0.34
CA PHE A 39 -22.50 -13.94 0.71
C PHE A 39 -21.25 -14.52 1.37
N GLY A 40 -21.36 -15.65 2.07
CA GLY A 40 -20.23 -16.33 2.66
C GLY A 40 -19.17 -16.69 1.62
N HIS A 41 -19.55 -17.26 0.51
CA HIS A 41 -18.63 -17.60 -0.59
C HIS A 41 -18.06 -16.36 -1.28
N THR A 42 -18.88 -15.34 -1.54
CA THR A 42 -18.45 -14.09 -2.18
C THR A 42 -17.39 -13.38 -1.32
N LEU A 43 -17.68 -13.18 -0.05
CA LEU A 43 -16.76 -12.51 0.86
C LEU A 43 -15.52 -13.35 1.13
N GLY A 44 -15.66 -14.66 1.38
CA GLY A 44 -14.55 -15.56 1.65
C GLY A 44 -13.56 -15.62 0.49
N ASN A 45 -14.04 -15.75 -0.75
CA ASN A 45 -13.17 -15.76 -1.92
C ASN A 45 -12.50 -14.39 -2.16
N SER A 46 -13.24 -13.30 -2.01
CA SER A 46 -12.69 -11.95 -2.17
C SER A 46 -11.59 -11.67 -1.14
N MET A 47 -11.84 -11.96 0.13
CA MET A 47 -10.87 -11.79 1.21
C MET A 47 -9.63 -12.68 0.99
N ARG A 48 -9.82 -13.94 0.62
CA ARG A 48 -8.71 -14.84 0.32
C ARG A 48 -7.81 -14.30 -0.77
N ARG A 49 -8.39 -13.83 -1.88
CA ARG A 49 -7.61 -13.25 -2.99
C ARG A 49 -6.83 -12.01 -2.58
N MET A 50 -7.46 -11.10 -1.85
CA MET A 50 -6.82 -9.87 -1.39
C MET A 50 -5.70 -10.15 -0.39
N LEU A 51 -5.90 -11.07 0.55
CA LEU A 51 -4.91 -11.47 1.53
C LEU A 51 -3.65 -12.06 0.86
N LEU A 52 -3.80 -12.88 -0.17
CA LEU A 52 -2.69 -13.56 -0.83
C LEU A 52 -1.92 -12.66 -1.82
N SER A 53 -2.57 -11.62 -2.41
CA SER A 53 -1.97 -10.86 -3.51
C SER A 53 -1.68 -9.41 -3.22
N SER A 54 -2.33 -8.80 -2.21
CA SER A 54 -2.37 -7.35 -2.14
C SER A 54 -1.59 -6.74 -0.98
N LEU A 55 -1.21 -7.55 0.01
CA LEU A 55 -0.41 -7.08 1.14
C LEU A 55 1.03 -6.81 0.70
N ARG A 56 1.61 -5.79 1.29
CA ARG A 56 3.02 -5.45 1.12
C ARG A 56 3.86 -6.20 2.16
N GLY A 57 4.98 -6.72 1.71
CA GLY A 57 6.00 -7.31 2.58
C GLY A 57 7.40 -6.99 2.07
N ALA A 58 8.41 -7.51 2.73
CA ALA A 58 9.80 -7.37 2.38
C ALA A 58 10.38 -8.73 1.96
N ALA A 59 11.27 -8.73 0.97
CA ALA A 59 11.95 -9.94 0.54
C ALA A 59 13.34 -9.61 -0.02
N VAL A 60 14.21 -10.62 -0.02
CA VAL A 60 15.48 -10.57 -0.74
C VAL A 60 15.18 -10.67 -2.22
N TRP A 61 15.66 -9.71 -3.01
CA TRP A 61 15.49 -9.71 -4.47
C TRP A 61 16.79 -9.92 -5.22
N GLY A 62 17.91 -9.79 -4.53
CA GLY A 62 19.22 -10.03 -5.09
C GLY A 62 20.26 -10.28 -4.01
N PHE A 63 21.29 -10.99 -4.36
CA PHE A 63 22.41 -11.23 -3.47
C PHE A 63 23.73 -11.17 -4.21
N ARG A 64 24.77 -10.89 -3.48
CA ARG A 64 26.14 -10.92 -3.94
C ARG A 64 26.98 -11.75 -2.96
N ILE A 65 27.75 -12.68 -3.49
CA ILE A 65 28.71 -13.49 -2.73
C ILE A 65 30.04 -13.42 -3.46
N ASP A 66 31.12 -13.16 -2.75
CA ASP A 66 32.45 -13.06 -3.33
C ASP A 66 32.83 -14.35 -4.11
N GLY A 67 33.09 -14.22 -5.41
CA GLY A 67 33.44 -15.32 -6.29
C GLY A 67 32.26 -16.03 -6.95
N VAL A 68 31.01 -15.56 -6.74
CA VAL A 68 29.81 -16.07 -7.43
C VAL A 68 29.39 -15.09 -8.50
N LEU A 69 29.26 -15.58 -9.73
CA LEU A 69 28.85 -14.78 -10.89
C LEU A 69 27.48 -15.18 -11.43
N HIS A 70 27.03 -16.41 -11.15
CA HIS A 70 25.74 -16.93 -11.58
C HIS A 70 25.22 -18.03 -10.66
N GLU A 71 23.95 -18.33 -10.75
CA GLU A 71 23.20 -19.25 -9.87
C GLU A 71 23.62 -20.73 -9.97
N HIS A 72 24.26 -21.14 -11.08
CA HIS A 72 24.69 -22.53 -11.32
C HIS A 72 26.12 -22.81 -10.83
N GLN A 73 26.59 -22.10 -9.86
CA GLN A 73 27.96 -22.19 -9.33
C GLN A 73 27.97 -22.92 -7.98
N THR A 74 29.12 -23.54 -7.67
CA THR A 74 29.42 -24.02 -6.33
C THR A 74 30.46 -23.12 -5.70
N ILE A 75 30.36 -22.93 -4.38
CA ILE A 75 31.31 -22.10 -3.63
C ILE A 75 32.29 -23.03 -2.91
N PRO A 76 33.60 -22.99 -3.22
CA PRO A 76 34.56 -23.82 -2.53
C PRO A 76 34.52 -23.60 -1.00
N GLY A 77 34.43 -24.70 -0.23
CA GLY A 77 34.35 -24.64 1.22
C GLY A 77 32.97 -24.34 1.80
N VAL A 78 31.92 -24.28 0.97
CA VAL A 78 30.52 -24.22 1.38
C VAL A 78 29.85 -25.56 1.02
N VAL A 79 29.00 -26.07 1.90
CA VAL A 79 28.29 -27.35 1.72
C VAL A 79 27.25 -27.24 0.64
N GLU A 80 26.47 -26.15 0.70
CA GLU A 80 25.34 -25.86 -0.18
C GLU A 80 25.82 -25.30 -1.50
N ASP A 81 25.18 -25.67 -2.59
CA ASP A 81 25.31 -24.97 -3.86
C ASP A 81 24.56 -23.64 -3.88
N VAL A 82 24.79 -22.81 -4.90
CA VAL A 82 24.15 -21.49 -4.98
C VAL A 82 22.63 -21.62 -5.08
N HIS A 83 22.09 -22.65 -5.73
CA HIS A 83 20.65 -22.89 -5.80
C HIS A 83 20.03 -23.19 -4.43
N GLN A 84 20.70 -23.96 -3.60
CA GLN A 84 20.26 -24.23 -2.24
C GLN A 84 20.30 -22.96 -1.38
N ILE A 85 21.36 -22.16 -1.54
CA ILE A 85 21.44 -20.85 -0.87
C ILE A 85 20.30 -19.94 -1.32
N ILE A 86 19.99 -19.88 -2.61
CA ILE A 86 18.82 -19.11 -3.13
C ILE A 86 17.53 -19.62 -2.49
N GLY A 87 17.34 -20.93 -2.36
CA GLY A 87 16.19 -21.52 -1.68
C GLY A 87 16.07 -21.05 -0.22
N ASN A 88 17.18 -20.99 0.49
CA ASN A 88 17.23 -20.50 1.89
C ASN A 88 16.94 -18.99 1.94
N LEU A 89 17.49 -18.19 1.01
CA LEU A 89 17.23 -16.75 0.94
C LEU A 89 15.77 -16.41 0.60
N LYS A 90 15.10 -17.19 -0.25
CA LYS A 90 13.69 -17.01 -0.58
C LYS A 90 12.75 -17.26 0.61
N THR A 91 13.17 -18.07 1.57
CA THR A 91 12.39 -18.39 2.77
C THR A 91 12.76 -17.52 3.97
N LEU A 92 13.76 -16.65 3.84
CA LEU A 92 14.16 -15.71 4.88
C LEU A 92 13.08 -14.64 5.09
N VAL A 93 12.51 -14.58 6.29
CA VAL A 93 11.45 -13.64 6.65
C VAL A 93 12.04 -12.38 7.27
N LEU A 94 11.80 -11.25 6.61
CA LEU A 94 12.31 -9.94 6.96
C LEU A 94 11.16 -8.95 7.13
N ALA A 95 11.31 -8.01 8.05
CA ALA A 95 10.43 -6.87 8.18
C ALA A 95 11.23 -5.56 8.00
N LEU A 96 10.68 -4.63 7.23
CA LEU A 96 11.21 -3.29 7.04
C LEU A 96 10.23 -2.26 7.61
N ASP A 97 10.75 -1.30 8.39
CA ASP A 97 9.97 -0.19 8.93
C ASP A 97 9.31 0.64 7.81
N ALA A 98 8.24 1.36 8.15
CA ALA A 98 7.42 2.09 7.18
C ALA A 98 8.26 3.01 6.26
N ASP A 99 9.26 3.67 6.83
CA ASP A 99 10.10 4.67 6.15
C ASP A 99 11.23 4.05 5.30
N VAL A 100 11.48 2.74 5.41
CA VAL A 100 12.53 2.04 4.69
C VAL A 100 11.93 1.28 3.51
N GLU A 101 12.24 1.67 2.28
CA GLU A 101 11.75 1.00 1.07
C GLU A 101 12.71 -0.10 0.59
N GLU A 102 14.01 0.11 0.79
CA GLU A 102 15.06 -0.84 0.39
C GLU A 102 16.23 -0.78 1.37
N ALA A 103 16.96 -1.88 1.50
CA ALA A 103 18.10 -2.01 2.38
C ALA A 103 19.11 -3.03 1.84
N VAL A 104 20.37 -2.90 2.25
CA VAL A 104 21.42 -3.88 1.98
C VAL A 104 21.91 -4.45 3.29
N LEU A 105 21.73 -5.77 3.46
CA LEU A 105 22.21 -6.53 4.60
C LEU A 105 23.60 -7.08 4.27
N ARG A 106 24.49 -7.07 5.24
CA ARG A 106 25.85 -7.59 5.07
C ARG A 106 26.13 -8.69 6.06
N LEU A 107 26.92 -9.63 5.61
CA LEU A 107 27.40 -10.74 6.44
C LEU A 107 28.86 -11.03 6.09
N LYS A 108 29.69 -11.10 7.13
CA LYS A 108 31.10 -11.51 7.00
C LYS A 108 31.35 -12.68 7.92
N VAL A 109 31.64 -13.83 7.35
CA VAL A 109 31.89 -15.07 8.09
C VAL A 109 33.33 -15.50 7.88
N LYS A 110 34.00 -15.94 8.97
CA LYS A 110 35.39 -16.43 8.96
C LYS A 110 35.54 -17.81 9.56
N LYS A 111 34.54 -18.27 10.31
CA LYS A 111 34.62 -19.54 11.05
C LYS A 111 33.79 -20.61 10.35
N ALA A 112 34.33 -21.85 10.33
CA ALA A 112 33.57 -23.02 9.91
C ALA A 112 32.34 -23.25 10.80
N GLY A 113 31.25 -23.69 10.20
CA GLY A 113 29.99 -23.98 10.88
C GLY A 113 28.78 -23.45 10.15
N ALA A 114 27.59 -23.67 10.73
CA ALA A 114 26.33 -23.17 10.22
C ALA A 114 26.25 -21.65 10.36
N VAL A 115 25.84 -21.00 9.28
CA VAL A 115 25.63 -19.54 9.18
C VAL A 115 24.13 -19.28 9.21
N THR A 116 23.69 -18.47 10.16
CA THR A 116 22.27 -18.18 10.38
C THR A 116 21.98 -16.69 10.14
N ALA A 117 20.72 -16.41 9.94
CA ALA A 117 20.23 -15.03 9.72
C ALA A 117 20.53 -14.07 10.89
N GLY A 118 20.69 -14.60 12.11
CA GLY A 118 21.07 -13.81 13.28
C GLY A 118 22.49 -13.23 13.24
N GLN A 119 23.33 -13.67 12.28
CA GLN A 119 24.68 -13.15 12.08
C GLN A 119 24.74 -12.01 11.04
N LEU A 120 23.61 -11.67 10.41
CA LEU A 120 23.50 -10.55 9.47
C LEU A 120 23.68 -9.22 10.18
N GLU A 121 24.46 -8.32 9.60
CA GLU A 121 24.54 -6.93 9.99
C GLU A 121 23.29 -6.22 9.47
N LEU A 122 22.38 -5.87 10.38
CA LEU A 122 21.10 -5.25 10.04
C LEU A 122 21.23 -3.72 10.12
N PRO A 123 20.93 -2.97 9.06
CA PRO A 123 20.80 -1.53 9.13
C PRO A 123 19.55 -1.14 9.94
N ALA A 124 19.47 0.14 10.34
CA ALA A 124 18.33 0.66 11.07
C ALA A 124 17.02 0.46 10.27
N GLY A 125 15.97 0.04 10.97
CA GLY A 125 14.67 -0.20 10.35
C GLY A 125 14.51 -1.54 9.63
N VAL A 126 15.45 -2.47 9.80
CA VAL A 126 15.34 -3.86 9.30
C VAL A 126 15.39 -4.83 10.45
N THR A 127 14.45 -5.77 10.47
CA THR A 127 14.40 -6.85 11.47
C THR A 127 14.25 -8.21 10.79
N VAL A 128 14.89 -9.22 11.37
CA VAL A 128 14.75 -10.63 10.98
C VAL A 128 13.80 -11.30 11.97
N VAL A 129 12.74 -11.93 11.47
CA VAL A 129 11.73 -12.58 12.32
C VAL A 129 12.32 -13.82 12.97
N GLU A 130 13.05 -14.63 12.22
CA GLU A 130 13.66 -15.86 12.70
C GLU A 130 15.18 -15.80 12.61
N SER A 131 15.85 -15.46 13.70
CA SER A 131 17.32 -15.35 13.75
C SER A 131 18.04 -16.70 13.61
N SER A 132 17.35 -17.82 13.89
CA SER A 132 17.87 -19.20 13.73
C SER A 132 17.80 -19.70 12.29
N HIS A 133 17.17 -18.94 11.36
CA HIS A 133 17.02 -19.33 9.96
C HIS A 133 18.38 -19.61 9.31
N HIS A 134 18.53 -20.80 8.73
CA HIS A 134 19.77 -21.26 8.11
C HIS A 134 19.98 -20.63 6.75
N LEU A 135 21.18 -20.09 6.51
CA LEU A 135 21.56 -19.50 5.24
C LEU A 135 22.49 -20.42 4.44
N LEU A 136 23.60 -20.85 5.04
CA LEU A 136 24.57 -21.75 4.44
C LEU A 136 25.48 -22.37 5.53
N THR A 137 26.32 -23.34 5.16
CA THR A 137 27.29 -24.00 6.06
C THR A 137 28.70 -23.89 5.48
N LEU A 138 29.62 -23.31 6.25
CA LEU A 138 31.05 -23.32 5.92
C LEU A 138 31.72 -24.57 6.44
N GLN A 139 32.37 -25.34 5.56
CA GLN A 139 33.17 -26.52 5.94
C GLN A 139 34.54 -26.12 6.50
N ASP A 140 35.18 -25.17 5.85
CA ASP A 140 36.52 -24.71 6.20
C ASP A 140 36.51 -23.27 6.70
N PRO A 141 37.42 -22.88 7.62
CA PRO A 141 37.60 -21.49 8.02
C PRO A 141 38.05 -20.65 6.82
N ARG A 142 37.13 -19.83 6.29
CA ARG A 142 37.35 -18.98 5.13
C ARG A 142 36.62 -17.66 5.34
N GLU A 143 37.22 -16.59 4.86
CA GLU A 143 36.51 -15.31 4.80
C GLU A 143 35.53 -15.34 3.62
N LEU A 144 34.25 -15.21 3.93
CA LEU A 144 33.16 -15.12 2.97
C LEU A 144 32.36 -13.85 3.28
N SER A 145 32.20 -13.00 2.27
CA SER A 145 31.38 -11.80 2.33
C SER A 145 30.12 -12.00 1.52
N ILE A 146 28.99 -11.68 2.11
CA ILE A 146 27.66 -11.80 1.50
C ILE A 146 26.96 -10.45 1.63
N GLU A 147 26.38 -9.98 0.55
CA GLU A 147 25.49 -8.83 0.53
C GLU A 147 24.11 -9.27 0.05
N LEU A 148 23.06 -8.96 0.81
CA LEU A 148 21.68 -9.26 0.47
C LEU A 148 20.96 -7.95 0.20
N HIS A 149 20.38 -7.82 -0.97
CA HIS A 149 19.56 -6.68 -1.35
C HIS A 149 18.10 -6.99 -1.08
N VAL A 150 17.49 -6.18 -0.23
CA VAL A 150 16.11 -6.35 0.25
C VAL A 150 15.31 -5.13 -0.14
N ASN A 151 14.07 -5.33 -0.59
CA ASN A 151 13.14 -4.25 -0.84
C ASN A 151 11.71 -4.62 -0.43
N LYS A 152 10.79 -3.65 -0.48
CA LYS A 152 9.37 -3.87 -0.29
C LYS A 152 8.67 -4.09 -1.63
N GLY A 153 7.76 -5.05 -1.65
CA GLY A 153 6.95 -5.36 -2.83
C GLY A 153 5.60 -5.96 -2.46
N ARG A 154 4.92 -6.51 -3.46
CA ARG A 154 3.63 -7.21 -3.29
C ARG A 154 3.61 -8.49 -4.11
N GLY A 155 3.02 -9.54 -3.54
CA GLY A 155 2.84 -10.81 -4.23
C GLY A 155 4.16 -11.50 -4.56
N TYR A 156 4.33 -11.89 -5.82
CA TYR A 156 5.51 -12.58 -6.35
C TYR A 156 6.09 -11.78 -7.52
N VAL A 157 7.39 -11.59 -7.52
CA VAL A 157 8.12 -10.89 -8.58
C VAL A 157 9.28 -11.78 -9.05
N GLU A 158 9.32 -12.04 -10.35
CA GLU A 158 10.37 -12.82 -10.97
C GLU A 158 11.71 -12.06 -11.02
N ALA A 159 12.82 -12.79 -10.99
CA ALA A 159 14.17 -12.21 -11.01
C ALA A 159 14.40 -11.21 -12.16
N GLU A 160 13.82 -11.47 -13.33
CA GLU A 160 13.97 -10.64 -14.53
C GLU A 160 13.21 -9.31 -14.42
N GLN A 161 12.16 -9.26 -13.62
CA GLN A 161 11.30 -8.06 -13.45
C GLN A 161 11.89 -7.03 -12.46
N HIS A 162 12.92 -7.43 -11.69
CA HIS A 162 13.59 -6.48 -10.81
C HIS A 162 14.36 -5.44 -11.62
N PRO A 163 14.28 -4.15 -11.21
CA PRO A 163 14.94 -3.08 -11.94
C PRO A 163 16.46 -3.29 -11.99
N VAL A 164 17.05 -3.06 -13.15
CA VAL A 164 18.49 -3.06 -13.34
C VAL A 164 18.96 -1.61 -13.36
N ASP A 165 19.58 -1.17 -12.28
CA ASP A 165 20.24 0.13 -12.26
C ASP A 165 21.75 -0.05 -12.55
N ARG A 166 22.35 0.91 -13.27
CA ARG A 166 23.79 0.96 -13.57
C ARG A 166 24.66 1.13 -12.32
N SER A 167 24.07 1.55 -11.20
CA SER A 167 24.75 1.69 -9.90
C SER A 167 24.95 0.34 -9.19
N LEU A 168 24.24 -0.72 -9.62
CA LEU A 168 24.31 -2.04 -8.99
C LEU A 168 25.60 -2.78 -9.39
N PRO A 169 26.16 -3.60 -8.48
CA PRO A 169 27.32 -4.43 -8.79
C PRO A 169 27.03 -5.38 -9.96
N VAL A 170 28.02 -5.56 -10.86
CA VAL A 170 27.87 -6.45 -12.04
C VAL A 170 27.70 -7.91 -11.63
N ASP A 171 28.23 -8.29 -10.47
CA ASP A 171 28.18 -9.64 -9.88
C ASP A 171 26.97 -9.86 -8.97
N LEU A 172 25.96 -8.97 -9.00
CA LEU A 172 24.69 -9.14 -8.29
C LEU A 172 23.83 -10.21 -8.99
N VAL A 173 23.54 -11.29 -8.29
CA VAL A 173 22.61 -12.33 -8.73
C VAL A 173 21.20 -11.97 -8.26
N ARG A 174 20.27 -11.76 -9.20
CA ARG A 174 18.86 -11.48 -8.93
C ARG A 174 18.11 -12.78 -8.71
N ILE A 175 17.16 -12.77 -7.79
CA ILE A 175 16.33 -13.93 -7.48
C ILE A 175 14.85 -13.55 -7.44
N ASP A 176 13.99 -14.53 -7.65
CA ASP A 176 12.56 -14.34 -7.48
C ASP A 176 12.24 -14.02 -6.02
N SER A 177 11.33 -13.10 -5.83
CA SER A 177 10.97 -12.58 -4.51
C SER A 177 9.51 -12.85 -4.16
N ILE A 178 9.28 -13.40 -2.97
CA ILE A 178 7.95 -13.63 -2.40
C ILE A 178 7.72 -12.57 -1.34
N TYR A 179 6.91 -11.56 -1.66
CA TYR A 179 6.64 -10.42 -0.77
C TYR A 179 5.42 -10.61 0.11
N SER A 180 4.57 -11.62 -0.18
CA SER A 180 3.34 -11.82 0.59
C SER A 180 3.65 -12.24 2.03
N PRO A 181 3.22 -11.45 3.04
CA PRO A 181 3.38 -11.83 4.44
C PRO A 181 2.37 -12.92 4.86
N VAL A 182 1.43 -13.27 4.00
CA VAL A 182 0.42 -14.29 4.26
C VAL A 182 0.82 -15.59 3.58
N LYS A 183 1.10 -16.62 4.40
CA LYS A 183 1.49 -17.95 3.93
C LYS A 183 0.32 -18.77 3.43
N ARG A 184 -0.79 -18.73 4.17
CA ARG A 184 -1.96 -19.57 3.86
C ARG A 184 -3.26 -18.89 4.26
N VAL A 185 -4.24 -18.97 3.36
CA VAL A 185 -5.61 -18.56 3.62
C VAL A 185 -6.55 -19.67 3.20
N ASN A 186 -7.41 -20.07 4.10
CA ASN A 186 -8.51 -20.98 3.81
C ASN A 186 -9.82 -20.40 4.31
N PHE A 187 -10.93 -20.75 3.66
CA PHE A 187 -12.26 -20.39 4.15
C PHE A 187 -13.24 -21.53 4.00
N ALA A 188 -14.19 -21.58 4.91
CA ALA A 188 -15.30 -22.53 4.91
C ALA A 188 -16.62 -21.75 5.10
N VAL A 189 -17.66 -22.18 4.43
CA VAL A 189 -19.00 -21.65 4.59
C VAL A 189 -19.92 -22.75 5.07
N ALA A 190 -20.63 -22.50 6.16
CA ALA A 190 -21.60 -23.41 6.73
C ALA A 190 -22.92 -22.69 6.96
N GLU A 191 -24.01 -23.43 6.95
CA GLU A 191 -25.32 -22.89 7.28
C GLU A 191 -25.42 -22.53 8.76
N THR A 192 -26.15 -21.46 9.07
CA THR A 192 -26.41 -21.01 10.44
C THR A 192 -27.87 -20.60 10.59
N ARG A 193 -28.38 -20.73 11.82
CA ARG A 193 -29.78 -20.43 12.14
C ARG A 193 -29.90 -19.06 12.81
N VAL A 194 -30.86 -18.27 12.31
CA VAL A 194 -31.28 -17.03 12.96
C VAL A 194 -32.81 -17.06 13.12
N GLY A 195 -33.26 -17.19 14.36
CA GLY A 195 -34.69 -17.33 14.66
C GLY A 195 -35.28 -18.60 14.04
N GLN A 196 -36.27 -18.44 13.18
CA GLN A 196 -36.94 -19.55 12.45
C GLN A 196 -36.26 -19.92 11.11
N ARG A 197 -35.38 -19.09 10.61
CA ARG A 197 -34.67 -19.31 9.33
C ARG A 197 -33.32 -19.99 9.58
N THR A 198 -33.03 -21.00 8.75
CA THR A 198 -31.81 -21.82 8.84
C THR A 198 -30.90 -21.66 7.61
N ASP A 199 -31.25 -20.75 6.68
CA ASP A 199 -30.63 -20.57 5.39
C ASP A 199 -29.62 -19.41 5.31
N TYR A 200 -29.08 -19.00 6.47
CA TYR A 200 -28.01 -18.00 6.54
C TYR A 200 -26.63 -18.65 6.48
N ASP A 201 -25.67 -17.92 5.91
CA ASP A 201 -24.29 -18.37 5.84
C ASP A 201 -23.50 -17.96 7.09
N ARG A 202 -22.61 -18.85 7.51
CA ARG A 202 -21.52 -18.59 8.45
C ARG A 202 -20.21 -18.75 7.72
N LEU A 203 -19.45 -17.67 7.57
CA LEU A 203 -18.12 -17.66 7.01
C LEU A 203 -17.09 -17.88 8.12
N THR A 204 -16.21 -18.85 7.93
CA THR A 204 -15.03 -19.10 8.76
C THR A 204 -13.81 -18.91 7.86
N LEU A 205 -12.96 -17.92 8.18
CA LEU A 205 -11.75 -17.58 7.44
C LEU A 205 -10.53 -17.90 8.31
N THR A 206 -9.65 -18.80 7.86
CA THR A 206 -8.40 -19.15 8.56
C THR A 206 -7.23 -18.49 7.85
N VAL A 207 -6.46 -17.69 8.56
CA VAL A 207 -5.31 -16.94 8.04
C VAL A 207 -4.07 -17.32 8.82
N GLU A 208 -3.00 -17.62 8.09
CA GLU A 208 -1.68 -17.89 8.63
C GLU A 208 -0.67 -16.95 7.98
N THR A 209 0.07 -16.20 8.82
CA THR A 209 1.08 -15.24 8.39
C THR A 209 2.50 -15.77 8.63
N ASP A 210 3.48 -15.05 8.14
CA ASP A 210 4.90 -15.34 8.35
C ASP A 210 5.45 -14.80 9.69
N GLY A 211 4.65 -14.00 10.40
CA GLY A 211 5.01 -13.35 11.67
C GLY A 211 5.47 -11.89 11.53
N THR A 212 5.60 -11.36 10.33
CA THR A 212 5.88 -9.92 10.11
C THR A 212 4.66 -9.05 10.38
N VAL A 213 3.48 -9.60 10.12
CA VAL A 213 2.18 -8.95 10.31
C VAL A 213 1.28 -9.92 11.09
N SER A 214 0.51 -9.41 12.02
CA SER A 214 -0.48 -10.22 12.73
C SER A 214 -1.64 -10.62 11.80
N PRO A 215 -2.28 -11.78 12.00
CA PRO A 215 -3.46 -12.17 11.22
C PRO A 215 -4.60 -11.13 11.28
N GLU A 216 -4.75 -10.45 12.41
CA GLU A 216 -5.75 -9.38 12.61
C GLU A 216 -5.50 -8.18 11.69
N GLU A 217 -4.26 -7.69 11.69
CA GLU A 217 -3.85 -6.57 10.84
C GLU A 217 -3.96 -6.93 9.36
N ALA A 218 -3.55 -8.14 8.98
CA ALA A 218 -3.66 -8.63 7.61
C ALA A 218 -5.12 -8.61 7.11
N VAL A 219 -6.06 -9.15 7.91
CA VAL A 219 -7.49 -9.20 7.58
C VAL A 219 -8.08 -7.78 7.55
N SER A 220 -7.74 -6.93 8.52
CA SER A 220 -8.19 -5.54 8.57
C SER A 220 -7.73 -4.76 7.35
N TYR A 221 -6.46 -4.88 6.97
CA TYR A 221 -5.91 -4.24 5.78
C TYR A 221 -6.59 -4.72 4.49
N ALA A 222 -6.77 -6.04 4.33
CA ALA A 222 -7.46 -6.59 3.16
C ALA A 222 -8.92 -6.12 3.07
N ALA A 223 -9.62 -6.03 4.20
CA ALA A 223 -10.99 -5.50 4.26
C ALA A 223 -11.05 -4.02 3.89
N ALA A 224 -10.13 -3.19 4.40
CA ALA A 224 -10.04 -1.77 4.07
C ALA A 224 -9.74 -1.56 2.58
N LEU A 225 -8.85 -2.38 2.01
CA LEU A 225 -8.54 -2.37 0.58
C LEU A 225 -9.78 -2.71 -0.26
N ALA A 226 -10.54 -3.76 0.14
CA ALA A 226 -11.78 -4.13 -0.50
C ALA A 226 -12.79 -2.97 -0.48
N GLN A 227 -13.00 -2.37 0.69
CA GLN A 227 -13.90 -1.24 0.88
C GLN A 227 -13.52 -0.07 -0.04
N THR A 228 -12.24 0.29 -0.10
CA THR A 228 -11.75 1.37 -0.95
C THR A 228 -12.09 1.12 -2.42
N HIS A 229 -11.89 -0.10 -2.92
CA HIS A 229 -12.21 -0.44 -4.30
C HIS A 229 -13.71 -0.45 -4.59
N PHE A 230 -14.53 -0.97 -3.66
CA PHE A 230 -15.98 -0.96 -3.81
C PHE A 230 -16.57 0.45 -3.79
N GLN A 231 -15.95 1.41 -3.11
CA GLN A 231 -16.41 2.80 -3.10
C GLN A 231 -16.45 3.43 -4.50
N TYR A 232 -15.52 3.05 -5.40
CA TYR A 232 -15.57 3.54 -6.80
C TYR A 232 -16.85 3.09 -7.52
N PHE A 233 -17.33 1.88 -7.25
CA PHE A 233 -18.61 1.40 -7.80
C PHE A 233 -19.80 2.07 -7.13
N ALA A 234 -19.75 2.29 -5.82
CA ALA A 234 -20.81 2.96 -5.07
C ALA A 234 -20.97 4.43 -5.49
N SER A 235 -19.89 5.10 -5.87
CA SER A 235 -19.91 6.48 -6.36
C SER A 235 -20.18 6.58 -7.86
N PHE A 236 -20.27 5.47 -8.59
CA PHE A 236 -20.56 5.46 -10.02
C PHE A 236 -21.96 6.02 -10.30
N GLY A 237 -22.03 7.05 -11.14
CA GLY A 237 -23.27 7.73 -11.49
C GLY A 237 -23.76 8.78 -10.50
N SER A 238 -23.13 8.96 -9.35
CA SER A 238 -23.30 10.18 -8.56
C SER A 238 -22.51 11.30 -9.25
N SER A 239 -23.21 12.29 -9.74
CA SER A 239 -22.61 13.53 -10.25
C SER A 239 -21.52 13.99 -9.29
N ALA A 240 -20.37 14.41 -9.82
CA ALA A 240 -19.09 14.71 -9.17
C ALA A 240 -19.12 15.79 -8.07
N ALA A 241 -19.95 15.64 -7.05
CA ALA A 241 -20.12 16.60 -5.95
C ALA A 241 -20.01 15.98 -4.54
N ALA A 242 -19.61 14.72 -4.41
CA ALA A 242 -19.33 14.15 -3.11
C ALA A 242 -17.87 13.66 -3.09
N ALA A 243 -16.97 14.52 -2.64
CA ALA A 243 -15.64 14.12 -2.23
C ALA A 243 -15.79 12.99 -1.19
N VAL A 244 -15.29 11.81 -1.53
CA VAL A 244 -15.30 10.64 -0.65
C VAL A 244 -14.47 10.97 0.59
N ALA A 245 -15.14 11.19 1.71
CA ALA A 245 -14.49 11.21 3.01
C ALA A 245 -14.01 9.77 3.28
N VAL A 246 -12.73 9.55 3.25
CA VAL A 246 -12.09 8.30 3.68
C VAL A 246 -12.19 8.25 5.22
N PRO A 247 -12.92 7.30 5.83
CA PRO A 247 -12.87 7.11 7.27
C PRO A 247 -11.55 6.41 7.59
N GLY A 248 -10.61 7.12 8.19
CA GLY A 248 -9.36 6.51 8.66
C GLY A 248 -8.08 7.33 8.46
N ALA A 249 -8.19 8.56 7.96
CA ALA A 249 -7.09 9.51 8.06
C ALA A 249 -7.36 10.44 9.24
N GLU A 250 -6.94 10.08 10.41
CA GLU A 250 -6.60 11.03 11.48
C GLU A 250 -5.39 11.82 10.98
N GLY A 251 -5.65 12.81 10.17
CA GLY A 251 -4.64 13.66 9.57
C GLY A 251 -5.26 14.96 9.10
N SER A 252 -5.20 15.95 10.00
CA SER A 252 -5.30 17.38 9.76
C SER A 252 -6.70 18.00 9.69
N SER A 253 -7.00 18.77 10.72
CA SER A 253 -7.90 19.93 10.73
C SER A 253 -7.76 20.82 9.47
N ASP A 254 -6.65 20.71 8.76
CA ASP A 254 -6.33 21.50 7.57
C ASP A 254 -7.10 21.05 6.32
N ALA A 255 -7.37 19.76 6.13
CA ALA A 255 -8.11 19.28 4.97
C ALA A 255 -9.61 19.64 5.05
N ALA A 256 -10.19 19.59 6.25
CA ALA A 256 -11.57 20.02 6.49
C ALA A 256 -11.70 21.54 6.31
N ARG A 257 -10.73 22.31 6.83
CA ARG A 257 -10.63 23.76 6.66
C ARG A 257 -10.44 24.16 5.19
N LEU A 258 -9.60 23.44 4.46
CA LEU A 258 -9.40 23.65 3.02
C LEU A 258 -10.68 23.38 2.21
N ALA A 259 -11.41 22.31 2.55
CA ALA A 259 -12.67 21.97 1.88
C ALA A 259 -13.77 23.02 2.16
N GLU A 260 -13.78 23.60 3.35
CA GLU A 260 -14.69 24.70 3.70
C GLU A 260 -14.31 25.99 3.01
N LEU A 261 -13.04 26.33 2.97
CA LEU A 261 -12.52 27.49 2.22
C LEU A 261 -12.83 27.40 0.73
N LEU A 262 -12.67 26.23 0.10
CA LEU A 262 -13.00 26.05 -1.31
C LEU A 262 -14.49 26.18 -1.65
N ARG A 263 -15.38 26.04 -0.65
CA ARG A 263 -16.83 26.23 -0.79
C ARG A 263 -17.27 27.68 -0.60
N THR A 264 -16.38 28.55 -0.13
CA THR A 264 -16.70 29.97 0.12
C THR A 264 -17.17 30.63 -1.17
N PRO A 265 -18.38 31.26 -1.18
CA PRO A 265 -18.88 31.97 -2.34
C PRO A 265 -18.03 33.21 -2.62
N ILE A 266 -17.90 33.59 -3.90
CA ILE A 266 -17.07 34.73 -4.32
C ILE A 266 -17.56 36.04 -3.71
N ASP A 267 -18.84 36.13 -3.32
CA ASP A 267 -19.44 37.30 -2.69
C ASP A 267 -18.84 37.61 -1.30
N ASP A 268 -18.38 36.60 -0.60
CA ASP A 268 -17.83 36.73 0.75
C ASP A 268 -16.30 36.98 0.74
N LEU A 269 -15.70 36.99 -0.44
CA LEU A 269 -14.27 37.28 -0.61
C LEU A 269 -14.00 38.78 -0.64
N THR A 270 -12.88 39.22 -0.11
CA THR A 270 -12.44 40.62 -0.10
C THR A 270 -11.94 41.08 -1.48
N LEU A 271 -12.82 40.99 -2.50
CA LEU A 271 -12.54 41.39 -3.87
C LEU A 271 -13.31 42.67 -4.23
N SER A 272 -12.83 43.41 -5.22
CA SER A 272 -13.57 44.59 -5.72
C SER A 272 -14.90 44.17 -6.37
N VAL A 273 -15.94 44.95 -6.22
CA VAL A 273 -17.29 44.71 -6.80
C VAL A 273 -17.21 44.45 -8.30
N ARG A 274 -16.25 45.04 -8.97
CA ARG A 274 -16.02 44.88 -10.40
C ARG A 274 -15.45 43.49 -10.73
N SER A 275 -14.51 43.00 -9.91
CA SER A 275 -13.93 41.67 -10.03
C SER A 275 -14.96 40.56 -9.76
N VAL A 276 -15.78 40.70 -8.71
CA VAL A 276 -16.88 39.81 -8.38
C VAL A 276 -17.89 39.68 -9.52
N ASN A 277 -18.34 40.82 -10.08
CA ASN A 277 -19.31 40.80 -11.18
C ASN A 277 -18.73 40.17 -12.48
N SER A 278 -17.46 40.37 -12.76
CA SER A 278 -16.81 39.78 -13.95
C SER A 278 -16.65 38.26 -13.80
N LEU A 279 -16.33 37.76 -12.60
CA LEU A 279 -16.24 36.33 -12.29
C LEU A 279 -17.60 35.64 -12.36
N LYS A 280 -18.65 36.25 -11.81
CA LYS A 280 -20.03 35.73 -11.89
C LYS A 280 -20.52 35.60 -13.32
N ASN A 281 -20.20 36.54 -14.18
CA ASN A 281 -20.55 36.50 -15.60
C ASN A 281 -19.84 35.37 -16.36
N SER A 282 -18.75 34.85 -15.81
CA SER A 282 -18.00 33.72 -16.35
C SER A 282 -18.31 32.39 -15.67
N SER A 283 -19.44 32.30 -14.96
CA SER A 283 -19.93 31.12 -14.26
C SER A 283 -19.02 30.61 -13.11
N ILE A 284 -18.11 31.43 -12.62
CA ILE A 284 -17.26 31.16 -11.47
C ILE A 284 -18.01 31.68 -10.24
N ARG A 285 -18.39 30.80 -9.33
CA ARG A 285 -19.24 31.12 -8.16
C ARG A 285 -18.61 30.86 -6.81
N SER A 286 -17.55 30.02 -6.77
CA SER A 286 -16.88 29.63 -5.54
C SER A 286 -15.37 29.83 -5.65
N LEU A 287 -14.67 29.88 -4.51
CA LEU A 287 -13.20 29.90 -4.46
C LEU A 287 -12.61 28.64 -5.13
N GLY A 288 -13.29 27.50 -5.01
CA GLY A 288 -12.88 26.25 -5.66
C GLY A 288 -12.94 26.31 -7.19
N ASP A 289 -13.92 27.02 -7.76
CA ASP A 289 -13.99 27.23 -9.21
C ASP A 289 -12.86 28.13 -9.68
N LEU A 290 -12.48 29.10 -8.89
CA LEU A 290 -11.39 30.04 -9.18
C LEU A 290 -10.02 29.36 -9.21
N VAL A 291 -9.73 28.50 -8.22
CA VAL A 291 -8.46 27.75 -8.10
C VAL A 291 -8.27 26.75 -9.26
N ARG A 292 -9.35 26.27 -9.85
CA ARG A 292 -9.31 25.36 -11.01
C ARG A 292 -8.95 26.05 -12.32
N GLN A 293 -9.10 27.36 -12.39
CA GLN A 293 -8.79 28.15 -13.60
C GLN A 293 -7.30 28.48 -13.65
N THR A 294 -6.77 28.61 -14.87
CA THR A 294 -5.42 29.09 -15.06
C THR A 294 -5.43 30.64 -15.20
N GLU A 295 -4.31 31.30 -14.91
CA GLU A 295 -4.17 32.74 -15.05
C GLU A 295 -4.56 33.22 -16.46
N THR A 296 -4.23 32.43 -17.49
CA THR A 296 -4.55 32.71 -18.88
C THR A 296 -6.04 32.67 -19.18
N GLN A 297 -6.77 31.74 -18.56
CA GLN A 297 -8.22 31.60 -18.69
C GLN A 297 -8.94 32.75 -17.99
N ILE A 298 -8.46 33.20 -16.84
CA ILE A 298 -9.05 34.33 -16.11
C ILE A 298 -8.81 35.67 -16.86
N LEU A 299 -7.67 35.84 -17.51
CA LEU A 299 -7.40 37.03 -18.34
C LEU A 299 -8.29 37.10 -19.58
N GLN A 300 -8.84 36.00 -20.06
CA GLN A 300 -9.79 35.95 -21.18
C GLN A 300 -11.22 36.39 -20.80
N VAL A 301 -11.50 36.49 -19.49
CA VAL A 301 -12.80 36.93 -19.00
C VAL A 301 -13.05 38.39 -19.41
N LYS A 302 -14.23 38.66 -19.99
CA LYS A 302 -14.64 39.97 -20.48
C LYS A 302 -14.63 41.01 -19.36
N ASN A 303 -13.95 42.13 -19.54
CA ASN A 303 -13.76 43.21 -18.57
C ASN A 303 -12.87 42.89 -17.36
N PHE A 304 -12.02 41.85 -17.47
CA PHE A 304 -11.06 41.47 -16.42
C PHE A 304 -9.66 42.00 -16.75
N GLY A 305 -9.08 42.82 -15.85
CA GLY A 305 -7.79 43.48 -16.07
C GLY A 305 -6.67 42.90 -15.21
N LYS A 306 -5.40 43.22 -15.54
CA LYS A 306 -4.22 42.81 -14.79
C LYS A 306 -4.27 43.17 -13.30
N LYS A 307 -4.92 44.29 -12.92
CA LYS A 307 -5.10 44.67 -11.50
C LYS A 307 -6.03 43.72 -10.76
N SER A 308 -7.13 43.29 -11.40
CA SER A 308 -8.07 42.32 -10.81
C SER A 308 -7.45 40.92 -10.69
N LEU A 309 -6.55 40.56 -11.62
CA LEU A 309 -5.78 39.29 -11.48
C LEU A 309 -4.85 39.36 -10.27
N GLN A 310 -4.17 40.50 -10.07
CA GLN A 310 -3.28 40.69 -8.94
C GLN A 310 -4.05 40.61 -7.60
N GLU A 311 -5.23 41.23 -7.49
CA GLU A 311 -6.10 41.13 -6.30
C GLU A 311 -6.46 39.69 -5.97
N ILE A 312 -6.71 38.85 -6.98
CA ILE A 312 -7.02 37.45 -6.79
C ILE A 312 -5.77 36.64 -6.43
N ALA A 313 -4.62 36.91 -7.07
CA ALA A 313 -3.36 36.26 -6.76
C ALA A 313 -2.95 36.51 -5.31
N ASP A 314 -3.05 37.76 -4.84
CA ASP A 314 -2.74 38.16 -3.47
C ASP A 314 -3.70 37.49 -2.45
N LEU A 315 -4.98 37.32 -2.83
CA LEU A 315 -5.97 36.64 -1.99
C LEU A 315 -5.68 35.14 -1.91
N LEU A 316 -5.37 34.48 -3.02
CA LEU A 316 -5.02 33.06 -3.05
C LEU A 316 -3.73 32.78 -2.27
N GLU A 317 -2.73 33.64 -2.42
CA GLU A 317 -1.46 33.52 -1.67
C GLU A 317 -1.68 33.67 -0.15
N LYS A 318 -2.56 34.59 0.27
CA LYS A 318 -2.94 34.80 1.68
C LYS A 318 -3.62 33.58 2.29
N GLU A 319 -4.41 32.85 1.50
CA GLU A 319 -5.08 31.61 1.91
C GLU A 319 -4.23 30.35 1.64
N GLY A 320 -2.97 30.51 1.17
CA GLY A 320 -2.05 29.41 0.89
C GLY A 320 -2.40 28.62 -0.37
N LEU A 321 -3.18 29.19 -1.29
CA LEU A 321 -3.65 28.58 -2.52
C LEU A 321 -2.94 29.19 -3.74
N ASN A 322 -2.90 28.46 -4.86
CA ASN A 322 -2.37 28.93 -6.13
C ASN A 322 -3.35 28.60 -7.25
N PHE A 323 -3.30 29.37 -8.35
CA PHE A 323 -4.03 29.03 -9.58
C PHE A 323 -3.65 27.66 -10.11
N GLY A 324 -4.59 26.95 -10.75
CA GLY A 324 -4.33 25.67 -11.41
C GLY A 324 -3.17 25.80 -12.40
N ARG A 325 -2.14 24.99 -12.25
CA ARG A 325 -0.98 24.97 -13.15
C ARG A 325 -1.40 24.43 -14.51
N SER A 326 -1.19 25.21 -15.58
CA SER A 326 -1.17 24.66 -16.93
C SER A 326 -0.02 23.66 -17.04
N GLU A 327 -0.24 22.52 -17.70
CA GLU A 327 0.76 21.43 -17.89
C GLU A 327 2.05 21.88 -18.61
N GLU A 328 2.09 23.05 -19.21
CA GLU A 328 3.22 23.55 -20.00
C GLU A 328 4.46 24.01 -19.21
N ARG A 329 4.42 24.07 -17.85
CA ARG A 329 5.57 24.48 -17.04
C ARG A 329 6.34 23.33 -16.35
N ARG A 330 6.11 22.08 -16.71
CA ARG A 330 6.88 20.93 -16.19
C ARG A 330 8.21 20.63 -16.89
N VAL A 331 8.57 21.37 -17.94
CA VAL A 331 9.79 21.11 -18.75
C VAL A 331 10.82 22.24 -18.64
N GLY A 332 11.06 22.81 -17.51
CA GLY A 332 11.99 23.93 -17.48
C GLY A 332 12.62 24.30 -16.16
N LYS A 333 12.86 23.35 -15.24
CA LYS A 333 13.70 23.59 -14.04
C LYS A 333 14.34 22.31 -13.49
N GLU A 334 15.05 21.58 -14.35
CA GLU A 334 16.10 20.68 -13.93
C GLU A 334 17.28 20.88 -14.89
N CYS A 335 18.02 21.95 -14.67
CA CYS A 335 19.41 22.15 -15.08
C CYS A 335 19.93 23.39 -14.34
N HIS A 336 20.51 23.16 -13.19
CA HIS A 336 21.73 23.82 -12.71
C HIS A 336 22.14 23.14 -11.41
#